data_68e52711f2da09d421ea7f662b34e251
#
_entry.id   68e52711f2da09d421ea7f662b34e251
#
_cell.length_a   1.000
_cell.length_b   1.000
_cell.length_c   1.000
_cell.angle_alpha   90.00
_cell.angle_beta   90.00
_cell.angle_gamma   90.00
#
_symmetry.space_group_name_H-M   'P 1'
#
loop_
_entity.id
_entity.type
_entity.pdbx_description
1 polymer ?
#
loop_
_entity_poly.entity_id
_entity_poly.type
_entity_poly.pdbx_seq_one_letter_code
_entity_poly.pdbx_strand_id
1 'polypeptide(L)'
;MKELNLHIQVIVKQEDELTTQELALLDEARRATYRSYAPYSYFSVGAAVELANGTIISGSNQENAAYPSGLCAERTAVFYAGSQHPDQPIRRLCIAARDTEGKFLSRPISPCGACRQVLLEAEQRAGANIQVLLYGTEGIYLIPSIKDLLPFSFDDSFLS
;
A
#
# COMPACT_ATOMS: atom_id res chain seq x y z
N MET A 1 34.72 -5.83 14.62
CA MET A 1 33.55 -6.02 13.73
C MET A 1 32.31 -5.95 14.59
N LYS A 2 31.28 -5.21 14.17
CA LYS A 2 29.98 -5.08 14.86
C LYS A 2 28.88 -5.51 13.88
N GLU A 3 28.05 -6.45 14.29
CA GLU A 3 26.88 -6.87 13.51
C GLU A 3 25.66 -6.03 13.90
N LEU A 4 24.83 -5.70 12.92
CA LEU A 4 23.54 -5.07 13.12
C LEU A 4 22.45 -6.01 12.58
N ASN A 5 21.55 -6.44 13.43
CA ASN A 5 20.45 -7.32 13.05
C ASN A 5 19.15 -6.53 13.03
N LEU A 6 18.39 -6.65 11.95
CA LEU A 6 17.06 -6.08 11.78
C LEU A 6 16.02 -7.20 11.88
N HIS A 7 14.95 -6.95 12.62
CA HIS A 7 13.83 -7.86 12.75
C HIS A 7 12.57 -7.21 12.20
N ILE A 8 11.93 -7.86 11.24
CA ILE A 8 10.68 -7.43 10.64
C ILE A 8 9.59 -8.40 11.09
N GLN A 9 8.54 -7.87 11.72
CA GLN A 9 7.38 -8.64 12.11
C GLN A 9 6.33 -8.63 11.01
N VAL A 10 5.88 -9.80 10.59
CA VAL A 10 4.75 -9.98 9.67
C VAL A 10 3.76 -10.94 10.33
N ILE A 11 2.51 -10.49 10.49
CA ILE A 11 1.41 -11.34 10.94
C ILE A 11 0.67 -11.83 9.69
N VAL A 12 0.47 -13.14 9.58
CA VAL A 12 -0.31 -13.73 8.48
C VAL A 12 -1.69 -14.06 9.01
N LYS A 13 -2.72 -13.48 8.37
CA LYS A 13 -4.12 -13.72 8.70
C LYS A 13 -4.87 -14.37 7.52
N GLN A 14 -5.95 -15.05 7.86
CA GLN A 14 -6.99 -15.39 6.89
C GLN A 14 -8.06 -14.29 6.87
N GLU A 15 -8.93 -14.30 5.86
CA GLU A 15 -9.91 -13.22 5.67
C GLU A 15 -10.93 -13.15 6.83
N ASP A 16 -11.31 -14.31 7.40
CA ASP A 16 -12.20 -14.43 8.55
C ASP A 16 -11.59 -13.97 9.89
N GLU A 17 -10.27 -13.72 9.91
CA GLU A 17 -9.55 -13.18 11.07
C GLU A 17 -9.40 -11.64 11.00
N LEU A 18 -9.88 -11.00 9.92
CA LEU A 18 -9.84 -9.56 9.77
C LEU A 18 -10.94 -8.88 10.59
N THR A 19 -10.62 -7.70 11.11
CA THR A 19 -11.63 -6.81 11.70
C THR A 19 -12.56 -6.27 10.61
N THR A 20 -13.72 -5.76 11.01
CA THR A 20 -14.67 -5.14 10.07
C THR A 20 -14.03 -4.00 9.26
N GLN A 21 -13.16 -3.19 9.89
CA GLN A 21 -12.46 -2.10 9.21
C GLN A 21 -11.40 -2.62 8.22
N GLU A 22 -10.62 -3.63 8.62
CA GLU A 22 -9.63 -4.27 7.75
C GLU A 22 -10.32 -4.91 6.53
N LEU A 23 -11.46 -5.56 6.74
CA LEU A 23 -12.24 -6.18 5.66
C LEU A 23 -12.80 -5.13 4.68
N ALA A 24 -13.37 -4.03 5.19
CA ALA A 24 -13.87 -2.94 4.34
C ALA A 24 -12.75 -2.32 3.49
N LEU A 25 -11.56 -2.16 4.07
CA LEU A 25 -10.37 -1.65 3.37
C LEU A 25 -9.89 -2.64 2.29
N LEU A 26 -9.87 -3.93 2.60
CA LEU A 26 -9.54 -5.00 1.65
C LEU A 26 -10.52 -5.04 0.48
N ASP A 27 -11.82 -4.96 0.75
CA ASP A 27 -12.85 -4.97 -0.29
C ASP A 27 -12.70 -3.78 -1.24
N GLU A 28 -12.35 -2.60 -0.72
CA GLU A 28 -12.11 -1.44 -1.57
C GLU A 28 -10.83 -1.59 -2.40
N ALA A 29 -9.75 -2.14 -1.84
CA ALA A 29 -8.54 -2.44 -2.60
C ALA A 29 -8.81 -3.46 -3.73
N ARG A 30 -9.58 -4.51 -3.46
CA ARG A 30 -10.02 -5.48 -4.48
C ARG A 30 -10.84 -4.80 -5.58
N ARG A 31 -11.84 -3.97 -5.24
CA ARG A 31 -12.65 -3.22 -6.20
C ARG A 31 -11.81 -2.28 -7.05
N ALA A 32 -10.80 -1.64 -6.46
CA ALA A 32 -9.91 -0.74 -7.18
C ALA A 32 -9.14 -1.44 -8.32
N THR A 33 -8.83 -2.74 -8.21
CA THR A 33 -8.14 -3.48 -9.28
C THR A 33 -8.93 -3.47 -10.61
N TYR A 34 -10.25 -3.32 -10.58
CA TYR A 34 -11.09 -3.27 -11.77
C TYR A 34 -11.11 -1.91 -12.47
N ARG A 35 -10.53 -0.88 -11.84
CA ARG A 35 -10.36 0.47 -12.40
C ARG A 35 -8.92 0.72 -12.90
N SER A 36 -8.08 -0.31 -12.90
CA SER A 36 -6.71 -0.24 -13.41
C SER A 36 -6.69 0.06 -14.90
N TYR A 37 -5.79 0.94 -15.33
CA TYR A 37 -5.44 1.13 -16.73
C TYR A 37 -4.06 0.53 -16.98
N ALA A 38 -4.03 -0.72 -17.44
CA ALA A 38 -2.80 -1.51 -17.59
C ALA A 38 -2.71 -2.21 -18.96
N PRO A 39 -2.72 -1.43 -20.08
CA PRO A 39 -2.76 -1.99 -21.43
C PRO A 39 -1.44 -2.64 -21.86
N TYR A 40 -0.34 -2.42 -21.13
CA TYR A 40 0.99 -2.92 -21.46
C TYR A 40 1.35 -4.17 -20.65
N SER A 41 1.13 -4.12 -19.34
CA SER A 41 1.46 -5.24 -18.44
C SER A 41 0.32 -6.24 -18.27
N TYR A 42 -0.93 -5.81 -18.49
CA TYR A 42 -2.15 -6.57 -18.13
C TYR A 42 -2.21 -6.96 -16.64
N PHE A 43 -1.41 -6.29 -15.81
CA PHE A 43 -1.33 -6.52 -14.37
C PHE A 43 -2.07 -5.42 -13.63
N SER A 44 -3.14 -5.79 -12.91
CA SER A 44 -4.06 -4.86 -12.30
C SER A 44 -3.83 -4.77 -10.80
N VAL A 45 -3.46 -3.60 -10.32
CA VAL A 45 -3.24 -3.32 -8.90
C VAL A 45 -4.28 -2.33 -8.39
N GLY A 46 -4.81 -2.62 -7.21
CA GLY A 46 -5.66 -1.72 -6.44
C GLY A 46 -5.06 -1.47 -5.07
N ALA A 47 -5.13 -0.24 -4.63
CA ALA A 47 -4.74 0.16 -3.30
C ALA A 47 -5.86 0.96 -2.63
N ALA A 48 -6.04 0.79 -1.34
CA ALA A 48 -6.96 1.57 -0.54
C ALA A 48 -6.25 2.06 0.72
N VAL A 49 -6.47 3.32 1.08
CA VAL A 49 -5.97 3.92 2.32
C VAL A 49 -7.15 4.32 3.20
N GLU A 50 -7.03 4.04 4.49
CA GLU A 50 -7.97 4.48 5.52
C GLU A 50 -7.38 5.69 6.24
N LEU A 51 -8.12 6.77 6.30
CA LEU A 51 -7.77 7.99 7.01
C LEU A 51 -8.18 7.92 8.48
N ALA A 52 -7.63 8.81 9.31
CA ALA A 52 -7.92 8.84 10.75
C ALA A 52 -9.41 9.05 11.08
N ASN A 53 -10.17 9.68 10.20
CA ASN A 53 -11.62 9.87 10.34
C ASN A 53 -12.45 8.67 9.82
N GLY A 54 -11.81 7.57 9.39
CA GLY A 54 -12.46 6.37 8.84
C GLY A 54 -12.81 6.45 7.35
N THR A 55 -12.52 7.57 6.67
CA THR A 55 -12.73 7.67 5.22
C THR A 55 -11.76 6.73 4.49
N ILE A 56 -12.27 5.96 3.54
CA ILE A 56 -11.46 5.10 2.68
C ILE A 56 -11.34 5.73 1.30
N ILE A 57 -10.11 5.87 0.82
CA ILE A 57 -9.76 6.38 -0.50
C ILE A 57 -8.99 5.29 -1.24
N SER A 58 -9.35 5.05 -2.49
CA SER A 58 -8.70 4.03 -3.31
C SER A 58 -8.08 4.60 -4.57
N GLY A 59 -7.11 3.86 -5.08
CA GLY A 59 -6.43 4.11 -6.34
C GLY A 59 -6.12 2.81 -7.06
N SER A 60 -5.89 2.91 -8.36
CA SER A 60 -5.45 1.81 -9.20
C SER A 60 -4.25 2.24 -10.03
N ASN A 61 -3.44 1.27 -10.49
CA ASN A 61 -2.30 1.60 -11.34
C ASN A 61 -2.78 2.18 -12.69
N GLN A 62 -2.06 3.22 -13.12
CA GLN A 62 -2.32 3.95 -14.35
C GLN A 62 -1.04 3.92 -15.20
N GLU A 63 -1.03 3.07 -16.20
CA GLU A 63 0.12 2.95 -17.09
C GLU A 63 0.15 4.06 -18.14
N ASN A 64 1.33 4.29 -18.69
CA ASN A 64 1.55 5.24 -19.78
C ASN A 64 2.60 4.68 -20.73
N ALA A 65 2.48 4.92 -22.02
CA ALA A 65 3.48 4.54 -23.02
C ALA A 65 4.86 5.14 -22.72
N ALA A 66 4.89 6.34 -22.14
CA ALA A 66 6.08 6.90 -21.50
C ALA A 66 6.14 6.39 -20.07
N TYR A 67 6.78 5.26 -19.85
CA TYR A 67 6.78 4.52 -18.57
C TYR A 67 7.03 5.36 -17.31
N PRO A 68 7.94 6.35 -17.29
CA PRO A 68 8.12 7.21 -16.12
C PRO A 68 6.88 8.04 -15.74
N SER A 69 5.96 8.26 -16.69
CA SER A 69 4.72 9.02 -16.47
C SER A 69 3.59 8.19 -15.85
N GLY A 70 3.72 6.86 -15.80
CA GLY A 70 2.78 5.98 -15.14
C GLY A 70 2.81 6.12 -13.62
N LEU A 71 1.74 5.69 -12.95
CA LEU A 71 1.62 5.77 -11.50
C LEU A 71 1.09 4.45 -10.92
N CYS A 72 1.74 3.98 -9.85
CA CYS A 72 1.28 2.82 -9.10
C CYS A 72 -0.01 3.13 -8.32
N ALA A 73 -0.81 2.11 -8.05
CA ALA A 73 -2.07 2.22 -7.32
C ALA A 73 -1.92 2.91 -5.96
N GLU A 74 -0.85 2.57 -5.22
CA GLU A 74 -0.56 3.12 -3.91
C GLU A 74 -0.34 4.64 -3.97
N ARG A 75 0.48 5.11 -4.93
CA ARG A 75 0.72 6.55 -5.10
C ARG A 75 -0.51 7.29 -5.60
N THR A 76 -1.32 6.66 -6.45
CA THR A 76 -2.61 7.22 -6.88
C THR A 76 -3.51 7.48 -5.65
N ALA A 77 -3.65 6.50 -4.75
CA ALA A 77 -4.46 6.63 -3.55
C ALA A 77 -3.88 7.67 -2.57
N VAL A 78 -2.58 7.58 -2.27
CA VAL A 78 -1.91 8.43 -1.27
C VAL A 78 -1.88 9.90 -1.69
N PHE A 79 -1.55 10.19 -2.96
CA PHE A 79 -1.50 11.57 -3.45
C PHE A 79 -2.89 12.19 -3.53
N TYR A 80 -3.91 11.43 -3.95
CA TYR A 80 -5.29 11.92 -3.91
C TYR A 80 -5.75 12.17 -2.48
N ALA A 81 -5.49 11.25 -1.54
CA ALA A 81 -5.80 11.43 -0.13
C ALA A 81 -5.14 12.69 0.44
N GLY A 82 -3.84 12.89 0.20
CA GLY A 82 -3.11 14.07 0.67
C GLY A 82 -3.60 15.38 0.05
N SER A 83 -4.08 15.35 -1.20
CA SER A 83 -4.64 16.51 -1.88
C SER A 83 -6.05 16.87 -1.40
N GLN A 84 -6.91 15.89 -1.17
CA GLN A 84 -8.31 16.13 -0.81
C GLN A 84 -8.56 16.22 0.71
N HIS A 85 -7.69 15.58 1.50
CA HIS A 85 -7.82 15.49 2.95
C HIS A 85 -6.47 15.76 3.64
N PRO A 86 -5.89 16.98 3.47
CA PRO A 86 -4.52 17.28 3.93
C PRO A 86 -4.38 17.16 5.47
N ASP A 87 -5.45 17.35 6.21
CA ASP A 87 -5.48 17.31 7.67
C ASP A 87 -5.82 15.92 8.23
N GLN A 88 -6.04 14.93 7.36
CA GLN A 88 -6.40 13.56 7.76
C GLN A 88 -5.25 12.60 7.50
N PRO A 89 -4.51 12.18 8.54
CA PRO A 89 -3.42 11.23 8.37
C PRO A 89 -3.94 9.84 7.95
N ILE A 90 -3.15 9.16 7.13
CA ILE A 90 -3.38 7.77 6.76
C ILE A 90 -3.05 6.88 7.95
N ARG A 91 -3.90 5.91 8.26
CA ARG A 91 -3.73 4.92 9.32
C ARG A 91 -3.46 3.52 8.83
N ARG A 92 -4.07 3.15 7.70
CA ARG A 92 -3.91 1.83 7.09
C ARG A 92 -3.80 1.96 5.58
N LEU A 93 -3.11 0.98 5.01
CA LEU A 93 -3.03 0.75 3.56
C LEU A 93 -3.36 -0.71 3.29
N CYS A 94 -4.16 -0.98 2.28
CA CYS A 94 -4.32 -2.33 1.73
C CYS A 94 -3.98 -2.34 0.24
N ILE A 95 -3.30 -3.41 -0.21
CA ILE A 95 -2.93 -3.63 -1.61
C ILE A 95 -3.45 -4.98 -2.06
N ALA A 96 -4.12 -5.01 -3.21
CA ALA A 96 -4.56 -6.22 -3.89
C ALA A 96 -4.12 -6.17 -5.36
N ALA A 97 -3.88 -7.34 -5.97
CA ALA A 97 -3.52 -7.40 -7.37
C ALA A 97 -4.18 -8.60 -8.07
N ARG A 98 -4.44 -8.42 -9.36
CA ARG A 98 -4.86 -9.48 -10.27
C ARG A 98 -3.81 -9.66 -11.36
N ASP A 99 -3.59 -10.91 -11.73
CA ASP A 99 -2.67 -11.31 -12.79
C ASP A 99 -3.21 -10.99 -14.20
N THR A 100 -2.45 -11.39 -15.20
CA THR A 100 -2.79 -11.21 -16.62
C THR A 100 -4.03 -12.00 -17.07
N GLU A 101 -4.47 -12.99 -16.27
CA GLU A 101 -5.72 -13.75 -16.49
C GLU A 101 -6.90 -13.13 -15.71
N GLY A 102 -6.68 -12.08 -14.97
CA GLY A 102 -7.69 -11.39 -14.16
C GLY A 102 -8.00 -12.08 -12.81
N LYS A 103 -7.16 -13.03 -12.37
CA LYS A 103 -7.30 -13.72 -11.09
C LYS A 103 -6.53 -12.99 -10.01
N PHE A 104 -7.06 -12.94 -8.79
CA PHE A 104 -6.31 -12.46 -7.64
C PHE A 104 -5.11 -13.37 -7.37
N LEU A 105 -3.98 -12.76 -7.00
CA LEU A 105 -2.74 -13.47 -6.71
C LEU A 105 -2.91 -14.35 -5.46
N SER A 106 -2.29 -15.53 -5.47
CA SER A 106 -2.24 -16.41 -4.30
C SER A 106 -1.32 -15.83 -3.21
N ARG A 107 -0.17 -15.28 -3.61
CA ARG A 107 0.78 -14.65 -2.70
C ARG A 107 0.63 -13.12 -2.74
N PRO A 108 0.69 -12.45 -1.57
CA PRO A 108 0.67 -11.00 -1.51
C PRO A 108 1.81 -10.35 -2.30
N ILE A 109 1.52 -9.23 -2.98
CA ILE A 109 2.56 -8.37 -3.54
C ILE A 109 2.90 -7.24 -2.56
N SER A 110 4.17 -6.84 -2.58
CA SER A 110 4.62 -5.66 -1.83
C SER A 110 4.64 -4.42 -2.72
N PRO A 111 4.51 -3.20 -2.15
CA PRO A 111 4.71 -1.97 -2.88
C PRO A 111 6.13 -1.87 -3.44
N CYS A 112 6.28 -1.27 -4.62
CA CYS A 112 7.60 -1.03 -5.21
C CYS A 112 8.41 -0.02 -4.38
N GLY A 113 9.72 0.08 -4.64
CA GLY A 113 10.61 0.97 -3.88
C GLY A 113 10.17 2.43 -3.86
N ALA A 114 9.70 2.97 -5.00
CA ALA A 114 9.19 4.33 -5.07
C ALA A 114 7.93 4.53 -4.21
N CYS A 115 7.02 3.54 -4.19
CA CYS A 115 5.85 3.59 -3.34
C CYS A 115 6.21 3.51 -1.85
N ARG A 116 7.17 2.66 -1.48
CA ARG A 116 7.65 2.58 -0.09
C ARG A 116 8.20 3.91 0.40
N GLN A 117 8.96 4.62 -0.42
CA GLN A 117 9.50 5.95 -0.08
C GLN A 117 8.37 6.98 0.13
N VAL A 118 7.38 7.02 -0.77
CA VAL A 118 6.22 7.92 -0.64
C VAL A 118 5.38 7.58 0.59
N LEU A 119 5.17 6.29 0.85
CA LEU A 119 4.43 5.83 2.02
C LEU A 119 5.17 6.14 3.34
N LEU A 120 6.50 6.05 3.36
CA LEU A 120 7.30 6.44 4.51
C LEU A 120 7.12 7.92 4.84
N GLU A 121 7.17 8.79 3.84
CA GLU A 121 6.92 10.23 4.02
C GLU A 121 5.51 10.48 4.58
N ALA A 122 4.49 9.76 4.09
CA ALA A 122 3.13 9.85 4.61
C ALA A 122 3.04 9.39 6.08
N GLU A 123 3.75 8.32 6.45
CA GLU A 123 3.83 7.81 7.83
C GLU A 123 4.49 8.84 8.77
N GLN A 124 5.58 9.47 8.33
CA GLN A 124 6.28 10.49 9.11
C GLN A 124 5.41 11.74 9.31
N ARG A 125 4.76 12.24 8.25
CA ARG A 125 3.82 13.36 8.34
C ARG A 125 2.65 13.07 9.29
N ALA A 126 2.20 11.81 9.34
CA ALA A 126 1.13 11.38 10.24
C ALA A 126 1.56 11.35 11.71
N GLY A 127 2.85 11.30 12.00
CA GLY A 127 3.39 11.09 13.35
C GLY A 127 2.96 9.76 13.99
N ALA A 128 2.53 8.79 13.19
CA ALA A 128 2.02 7.49 13.63
C ALA A 128 2.17 6.46 12.52
N ASN A 129 2.39 5.20 12.89
CA ASN A 129 2.59 4.11 11.96
C ASN A 129 1.38 3.92 11.03
N ILE A 130 1.67 3.59 9.77
CA ILE A 130 0.67 3.13 8.79
C ILE A 130 0.74 1.59 8.77
N GLN A 131 -0.33 0.94 9.23
CA GLN A 131 -0.47 -0.51 9.13
C GLN A 131 -0.69 -0.90 7.66
N VAL A 132 0.06 -1.90 7.17
CA VAL A 132 -0.01 -2.37 5.79
C VAL A 132 -0.63 -3.76 5.74
N LEU A 133 -1.68 -3.90 4.91
CA LEU A 133 -2.29 -5.16 4.56
C LEU A 133 -1.92 -5.50 3.11
N LEU A 134 -1.26 -6.62 2.90
CA LEU A 134 -0.94 -7.13 1.57
C LEU A 134 -1.80 -8.36 1.31
N TYR A 135 -2.71 -8.28 0.34
CA TYR A 135 -3.67 -9.33 0.04
C TYR A 135 -3.11 -10.41 -0.88
N GLY A 136 -3.29 -11.65 -0.49
CA GLY A 136 -3.19 -12.85 -1.32
C GLY A 136 -4.30 -13.82 -0.96
N THR A 137 -4.73 -14.66 -1.90
CA THR A 137 -5.83 -15.63 -1.63
C THR A 137 -5.42 -16.75 -0.67
N GLU A 138 -4.11 -16.97 -0.46
CA GLU A 138 -3.58 -17.95 0.49
C GLU A 138 -3.20 -17.33 1.85
N GLY A 139 -3.31 -16.00 1.99
CA GLY A 139 -3.04 -15.31 3.25
C GLY A 139 -2.83 -13.82 3.05
N ILE A 140 -3.12 -13.06 4.10
CA ILE A 140 -3.01 -11.61 4.15
C ILE A 140 -1.89 -11.26 5.10
N TYR A 141 -0.88 -10.52 4.61
CA TYR A 141 0.23 -10.07 5.45
C TYR A 141 -0.10 -8.74 6.10
N LEU A 142 -0.08 -8.71 7.42
CA LEU A 142 -0.14 -7.48 8.21
C LEU A 142 1.27 -7.09 8.63
N ILE A 143 1.65 -5.85 8.28
CA ILE A 143 2.94 -5.26 8.60
C ILE A 143 2.66 -3.99 9.41
N PRO A 144 3.21 -3.82 10.62
CA PRO A 144 2.82 -2.75 11.53
C PRO A 144 3.18 -1.34 11.07
N SER A 145 4.21 -1.19 10.23
CA SER A 145 4.77 0.10 9.83
C SER A 145 5.41 0.04 8.46
N ILE A 146 5.37 1.13 7.72
CA ILE A 146 6.10 1.26 6.45
C ILE A 146 7.62 1.13 6.64
N LYS A 147 8.15 1.53 7.79
CA LYS A 147 9.58 1.37 8.12
C LYS A 147 10.05 -0.07 8.01
N ASP A 148 9.18 -1.03 8.30
CA ASP A 148 9.49 -2.46 8.17
C ASP A 148 9.65 -2.90 6.70
N LEU A 149 9.09 -2.13 5.76
CA LEU A 149 9.22 -2.36 4.32
C LEU A 149 10.39 -1.62 3.66
N LEU A 150 11.04 -0.71 4.39
CA LEU A 150 12.12 0.13 3.84
C LEU A 150 13.26 0.29 4.86
N PRO A 151 14.02 -0.79 5.16
CA PRO A 151 15.21 -0.69 6.01
C PRO A 151 16.24 0.27 5.42
N PHE A 152 16.97 0.99 6.29
CA PHE A 152 17.97 2.00 5.89
C PHE A 152 17.38 3.07 4.95
N SER A 153 16.21 3.54 5.29
CA SER A 153 15.49 4.56 4.49
C SER A 153 16.15 5.93 4.58
N PHE A 154 15.98 6.71 3.52
CA PHE A 154 16.26 8.14 3.52
C PHE A 154 15.02 8.91 4.00
N ASP A 155 15.21 9.85 4.92
CA ASP A 155 14.15 10.71 5.47
C ASP A 155 14.65 12.11 5.79
N ASP A 156 13.78 12.97 6.29
CA ASP A 156 14.06 14.38 6.58
C ASP A 156 15.11 14.59 7.68
N SER A 157 15.37 13.58 8.52
CA SER A 157 16.41 13.68 9.55
C SER A 157 17.82 13.88 8.99
N PHE A 158 18.04 13.53 7.71
CA PHE A 158 19.29 13.76 7.01
C PHE A 158 19.40 15.18 6.41
N LEU A 159 18.33 15.96 6.43
CA LEU A 159 18.26 17.30 5.81
C LEU A 159 18.33 18.44 6.83
N SER A 160 18.37 18.13 8.12
CA SER A 160 18.43 19.08 9.25
C SER A 160 19.84 19.27 9.80
#